data_0544a64af2294ef6a9dc08dd64bed9e0
#
_entry.id   0544a64af2294ef6a9dc08dd64bed9e0
#
_cell.length_a   1.000
_cell.length_b   1.000
_cell.length_c   1.000
_cell.angle_alpha   90.00
_cell.angle_beta   90.00
_cell.angle_gamma   90.00
#
_symmetry.space_group_name_H-M   'P 1'
#
loop_
_entity.id
_entity.type
_entity.pdbx_description
1 polymer ?
#
loop_
_entity_poly.entity_id
_entity_poly.type
_entity_poly.pdbx_seq_one_letter_code
_entity_poly.pdbx_strand_id
1 'polypeptide(L)'
;LTVELILGDCLEVMKSIPDKSIDAVITDPPYGMKSHNMRLAVSMMNNDWDENPASDEQINTILDIGKTTVIWGGNYFKLPPSRCWLVWDKKSFDKMTFADCELAWTNVDATVSIFRKSPQNMDGGKVHPTQKPENLMRWC
;
A
#
# COMPACT_ATOMS: atom_id res chain seq x y z
N LEU A 1 -3.97 12.19 20.67
CA LEU A 1 -3.37 11.12 19.84
C LEU A 1 -1.87 11.14 20.04
N THR A 2 -1.29 10.02 20.46
CA THR A 2 0.15 9.86 20.57
C THR A 2 0.63 9.20 19.29
N VAL A 3 1.70 9.73 18.68
CA VAL A 3 2.37 9.14 17.51
C VAL A 3 3.71 8.60 17.98
N GLU A 4 4.01 7.38 17.62
CA GLU A 4 5.31 6.73 17.83
C GLU A 4 5.96 6.46 16.48
N LEU A 5 7.22 6.84 16.32
CA LEU A 5 8.02 6.57 15.15
C LEU A 5 9.18 5.65 15.55
N ILE A 6 9.27 4.49 14.92
CA ILE A 6 10.31 3.50 15.21
C ILE A 6 11.24 3.42 13.98
N LEU A 7 12.52 3.74 14.18
CA LEU A 7 13.54 3.58 13.15
C LEU A 7 14.13 2.17 13.22
N GLY A 8 14.02 1.42 12.11
CA GLY A 8 14.56 0.06 12.03
C GLY A 8 14.06 -0.69 10.81
N ASP A 9 14.54 -1.92 10.64
CA ASP A 9 13.95 -2.85 9.69
C ASP A 9 12.53 -3.21 10.15
N CYS A 10 11.55 -3.06 9.25
CA CYS A 10 10.15 -3.24 9.63
C CYS A 10 9.83 -4.68 10.08
N LEU A 11 10.47 -5.71 9.49
CA LEU A 11 10.24 -7.09 9.88
C LEU A 11 10.76 -7.36 11.30
N GLU A 12 11.95 -6.87 11.61
CA GLU A 12 12.53 -7.03 12.96
C GLU A 12 11.69 -6.29 14.01
N VAL A 13 11.20 -5.10 13.69
CA VAL A 13 10.30 -4.35 14.58
C VAL A 13 8.99 -5.11 14.77
N MET A 14 8.36 -5.55 13.68
CA MET A 14 7.06 -6.26 13.74
C MET A 14 7.13 -7.56 14.53
N LYS A 15 8.26 -8.30 14.50
CA LYS A 15 8.45 -9.51 15.32
C LYS A 15 8.34 -9.28 16.83
N SER A 16 8.54 -8.05 17.29
CA SER A 16 8.37 -7.67 18.70
C SER A 16 6.93 -7.31 19.09
N ILE A 17 6.03 -7.19 18.11
CA ILE A 17 4.64 -6.82 18.32
C ILE A 17 3.82 -8.10 18.50
N PRO A 18 3.05 -8.25 19.60
CA PRO A 18 2.23 -9.44 19.80
C PRO A 18 1.15 -9.61 18.72
N ASP A 19 0.81 -10.86 18.40
CA ASP A 19 -0.26 -11.18 17.47
C ASP A 19 -1.57 -10.51 17.87
N LYS A 20 -2.28 -10.00 16.87
CA LYS A 20 -3.59 -9.34 17.01
C LYS A 20 -3.63 -8.20 18.05
N SER A 21 -2.46 -7.60 18.35
CA SER A 21 -2.39 -6.46 19.28
C SER A 21 -2.64 -5.11 18.61
N ILE A 22 -2.50 -5.02 17.30
CA ILE A 22 -2.73 -3.80 16.51
C ILE A 22 -4.16 -3.81 15.97
N ASP A 23 -4.95 -2.79 16.27
CA ASP A 23 -6.36 -2.74 15.84
C ASP A 23 -6.48 -2.65 14.32
N ALA A 24 -5.63 -1.85 13.65
CA ALA A 24 -5.60 -1.78 12.19
C ALA A 24 -4.18 -1.61 11.66
N VAL A 25 -3.79 -2.43 10.68
CA VAL A 25 -2.57 -2.25 9.89
C VAL A 25 -2.98 -1.82 8.48
N ILE A 26 -2.51 -0.64 8.05
CA ILE A 26 -2.71 -0.13 6.69
C ILE A 26 -1.34 0.08 6.08
N THR A 27 -1.02 -0.64 5.02
CA THR A 27 0.32 -0.65 4.44
C THR A 27 0.32 -0.68 2.91
N ASP A 28 1.41 -0.22 2.32
CA ASP A 28 1.71 -0.21 0.89
C ASP A 28 3.13 -0.75 0.70
N PRO A 29 3.29 -2.10 0.77
CA PRO A 29 4.62 -2.72 0.67
C PRO A 29 5.18 -2.61 -0.75
N PRO A 30 6.51 -2.71 -0.96
CA PRO A 30 7.09 -2.74 -2.29
C PRO A 30 6.59 -3.98 -3.08
N TYR A 31 6.27 -3.77 -4.37
CA TYR A 31 5.71 -4.82 -5.24
C TYR A 31 6.77 -5.55 -6.08
N GLY A 32 8.03 -5.07 -6.07
CA GLY A 32 9.10 -5.58 -6.93
C GLY A 32 8.90 -5.22 -8.40
N MET A 33 8.17 -4.16 -8.66
CA MET A 33 7.98 -3.67 -10.02
C MET A 33 9.21 -2.88 -10.45
N LYS A 34 10.23 -3.57 -10.99
CA LYS A 34 11.34 -2.88 -11.69
C LYS A 34 10.72 -1.92 -12.71
N SER A 35 10.76 -0.65 -12.41
CA SER A 35 10.13 0.37 -13.24
C SER A 35 10.88 0.53 -14.57
N HIS A 36 10.68 -0.42 -15.49
CA HIS A 36 11.19 -0.29 -16.87
C HIS A 36 10.59 0.93 -17.60
N ASN A 37 9.52 1.51 -17.09
CA ASN A 37 8.80 2.61 -17.72
C ASN A 37 8.82 3.94 -16.95
N MET A 38 9.49 4.02 -15.81
CA MET A 38 9.52 5.26 -15.00
C MET A 38 10.77 6.11 -15.30
N ARG A 39 11.24 6.08 -16.56
CA ARG A 39 12.50 6.70 -17.00
C ARG A 39 12.59 8.22 -16.84
N LEU A 40 11.50 8.93 -16.57
CA LEU A 40 11.49 10.40 -16.59
C LEU A 40 11.32 11.09 -15.23
N ALA A 41 10.79 10.41 -14.20
CA ALA A 41 10.57 11.04 -12.89
C ALA A 41 11.52 10.57 -11.79
N VAL A 42 12.28 9.52 -12.03
CA VAL A 42 12.98 8.76 -11.00
C VAL A 42 14.50 8.81 -11.14
N SER A 43 15.02 9.53 -12.13
CA SER A 43 16.46 9.73 -12.33
C SER A 43 17.17 10.48 -11.18
N MET A 44 16.42 10.94 -10.17
CA MET A 44 16.97 11.71 -9.04
C MET A 44 16.90 11.01 -7.68
N MET A 45 16.33 9.82 -7.59
CA MET A 45 16.30 9.03 -6.35
C MET A 45 16.91 7.66 -6.63
N ASN A 46 17.87 7.22 -5.81
CA ASN A 46 18.31 5.83 -5.79
C ASN A 46 17.09 4.94 -5.54
N ASN A 47 16.66 4.20 -6.56
CA ASN A 47 15.40 3.46 -6.55
C ASN A 47 15.54 2.01 -6.18
N ASP A 48 16.49 1.69 -5.35
CA ASP A 48 16.75 0.30 -4.94
C ASP A 48 15.66 -0.27 -4.01
N TRP A 49 14.78 0.60 -3.46
CA TRP A 49 13.76 0.22 -2.48
C TRP A 49 12.63 -0.66 -3.06
N ASP A 50 12.34 -0.61 -4.37
CA ASP A 50 11.29 -1.42 -5.04
C ASP A 50 11.89 -2.49 -5.97
N GLU A 51 13.15 -2.86 -5.77
CA GLU A 51 13.78 -3.93 -6.56
C GLU A 51 13.22 -5.31 -6.22
N ASN A 52 12.90 -5.53 -4.96
CA ASN A 52 12.35 -6.78 -4.45
C ASN A 52 10.96 -6.57 -3.85
N PRO A 53 10.00 -7.45 -4.15
CA PRO A 53 8.71 -7.42 -3.49
C PRO A 53 8.88 -7.73 -1.99
N ALA A 54 7.92 -7.27 -1.19
CA ALA A 54 7.85 -7.69 0.20
C ALA A 54 7.79 -9.24 0.27
N SER A 55 8.55 -9.81 1.19
CA SER A 55 8.64 -11.25 1.35
C SER A 55 7.35 -11.86 1.90
N ASP A 56 7.13 -13.15 1.63
CA ASP A 56 6.01 -13.89 2.23
C ASP A 56 6.05 -13.80 3.78
N GLU A 57 7.25 -13.75 4.40
CA GLU A 57 7.41 -13.57 5.85
C GLU A 57 6.92 -12.20 6.33
N GLN A 58 7.27 -11.12 5.63
CA GLN A 58 6.78 -9.77 5.95
C GLN A 58 5.25 -9.70 5.85
N ILE A 59 4.68 -10.24 4.77
CA ILE A 59 3.22 -10.26 4.56
C ILE A 59 2.52 -11.06 5.66
N ASN A 60 3.03 -12.24 6.01
CA ASN A 60 2.44 -13.05 7.08
C ASN A 60 2.53 -12.35 8.44
N THR A 61 3.66 -11.73 8.77
CA THR A 61 3.83 -10.97 10.01
C THR A 61 2.83 -9.81 10.09
N ILE A 62 2.60 -9.08 8.99
CA ILE A 62 1.57 -8.04 8.91
C ILE A 62 0.17 -8.61 9.23
N LEU A 63 -0.15 -9.78 8.66
CA LEU A 63 -1.44 -10.44 8.91
C LEU A 63 -1.55 -10.90 10.37
N ASP A 64 -0.46 -11.36 10.97
CA ASP A 64 -0.47 -11.88 12.34
C ASP A 64 -0.67 -10.76 13.37
N ILE A 65 0.02 -9.64 13.26
CA ILE A 65 -0.06 -8.55 14.26
C ILE A 65 -1.37 -7.76 14.19
N GLY A 66 -2.00 -7.64 13.00
CA GLY A 66 -3.19 -6.83 12.78
C GLY A 66 -4.50 -7.56 13.03
N LYS A 67 -5.45 -6.96 13.76
CA LYS A 67 -6.86 -7.41 13.80
C LYS A 67 -7.54 -7.13 12.48
N THR A 68 -7.46 -5.88 12.03
CA THR A 68 -7.88 -5.46 10.69
C THR A 68 -6.64 -5.14 9.87
N THR A 69 -6.60 -5.60 8.62
CA THR A 69 -5.44 -5.42 7.76
C THR A 69 -5.88 -4.93 6.38
N VAL A 70 -5.22 -3.89 5.88
CA VAL A 70 -5.38 -3.35 4.53
C VAL A 70 -4.01 -3.33 3.86
N ILE A 71 -3.84 -4.06 2.76
CA ILE A 71 -2.58 -4.17 2.02
C ILE A 71 -2.80 -3.67 0.59
N TRP A 72 -2.30 -2.48 0.28
CA TRP A 72 -2.27 -1.95 -1.08
C TRP A 72 -1.38 -2.83 -1.96
N GLY A 73 -1.76 -2.98 -3.23
CA GLY A 73 -1.08 -3.93 -4.12
C GLY A 73 -1.30 -5.40 -3.73
N GLY A 74 -2.37 -5.71 -2.99
CA GLY A 74 -2.66 -7.06 -2.54
C GLY A 74 -2.75 -8.12 -3.65
N ASN A 75 -2.98 -7.68 -4.89
CA ASN A 75 -2.97 -8.55 -6.07
C ASN A 75 -1.57 -9.05 -6.48
N TYR A 76 -0.51 -8.52 -5.89
CA TYR A 76 0.89 -8.96 -6.13
C TYR A 76 1.39 -9.96 -5.10
N PHE A 77 0.63 -10.19 -4.01
CA PHE A 77 1.03 -11.03 -2.89
C PHE A 77 0.15 -12.28 -2.74
N LYS A 78 0.70 -13.31 -2.09
CA LYS A 78 -0.06 -14.50 -1.72
C LYS A 78 -0.87 -14.22 -0.46
N LEU A 79 -2.12 -13.79 -0.65
CA LEU A 79 -3.03 -13.45 0.43
C LEU A 79 -4.21 -14.41 0.49
N PRO A 80 -4.81 -14.64 1.66
CA PRO A 80 -6.03 -15.43 1.77
C PRO A 80 -7.16 -14.86 0.90
N PRO A 81 -8.11 -15.68 0.43
CA PRO A 81 -9.30 -15.16 -0.24
C PRO A 81 -10.02 -14.13 0.62
N SER A 82 -10.44 -13.02 0.01
CA SER A 82 -11.24 -11.99 0.67
C SER A 82 -12.44 -11.59 -0.19
N ARG A 83 -13.56 -11.32 0.48
CA ARG A 83 -14.76 -10.78 -0.16
C ARG A 83 -14.70 -9.28 -0.35
N CYS A 84 -13.91 -8.59 0.47
CA CYS A 84 -13.76 -7.14 0.43
C CYS A 84 -12.43 -6.77 -0.21
N TRP A 85 -12.50 -5.96 -1.25
CA TRP A 85 -11.37 -5.27 -1.84
C TRP A 85 -11.66 -3.79 -1.85
N LEU A 86 -10.64 -2.98 -1.54
CA LEU A 86 -10.71 -1.55 -1.71
C LEU A 86 -10.08 -1.19 -3.05
N VAL A 87 -10.80 -0.40 -3.84
CA VAL A 87 -10.37 0.00 -5.19
C VAL A 87 -10.15 1.50 -5.19
N TRP A 88 -8.94 1.92 -5.52
CA TRP A 88 -8.68 3.33 -5.82
C TRP A 88 -8.76 3.54 -7.33
N ASP A 89 -9.87 4.10 -7.79
CA ASP A 89 -10.06 4.58 -9.16
C ASP A 89 -9.36 5.94 -9.32
N LYS A 90 -8.31 5.95 -10.12
CA LYS A 90 -7.47 7.13 -10.34
C LYS A 90 -8.10 8.17 -11.26
N LYS A 91 -9.27 7.88 -11.83
CA LYS A 91 -9.91 8.74 -12.85
C LYS A 91 -8.94 9.11 -13.98
N SER A 92 -8.07 8.17 -14.37
CA SER A 92 -7.18 8.35 -15.50
C SER A 92 -8.01 8.44 -16.79
N PHE A 93 -7.74 9.47 -17.61
CA PHE A 93 -8.32 9.56 -18.93
C PHE A 93 -7.58 8.59 -19.86
N ASP A 94 -8.30 7.97 -20.79
CA ASP A 94 -7.79 7.05 -21.80
C ASP A 94 -6.42 7.46 -22.35
N LYS A 95 -5.45 6.51 -22.36
CA LYS A 95 -4.08 6.60 -22.89
C LYS A 95 -2.95 6.93 -21.92
N MET A 96 -3.11 6.85 -20.61
CA MET A 96 -1.96 6.88 -19.72
C MET A 96 -1.34 5.48 -19.57
N THR A 97 -0.01 5.41 -19.52
CA THR A 97 0.76 4.17 -19.34
C THR A 97 0.70 3.60 -17.93
N PHE A 98 -0.13 4.20 -17.06
CA PHE A 98 -0.30 3.81 -15.66
C PHE A 98 -1.61 3.06 -15.48
N ALA A 99 -1.65 2.15 -14.50
CA ALA A 99 -2.86 1.43 -14.14
C ALA A 99 -4.01 2.40 -13.78
N ASP A 100 -5.21 2.12 -14.30
CA ASP A 100 -6.42 2.93 -14.08
C ASP A 100 -6.87 2.92 -12.62
N CYS A 101 -6.58 1.85 -11.91
CA CYS A 101 -6.89 1.71 -10.49
C CYS A 101 -5.77 0.98 -9.74
N GLU A 102 -5.80 1.10 -8.42
CA GLU A 102 -5.04 0.26 -7.50
C GLU A 102 -5.99 -0.51 -6.60
N LEU A 103 -5.56 -1.70 -6.19
CA LEU A 103 -6.34 -2.61 -5.37
C LEU A 103 -5.69 -2.74 -3.99
N ALA A 104 -6.49 -2.68 -2.94
CA ALA A 104 -6.04 -3.11 -1.62
C ALA A 104 -6.87 -4.32 -1.16
N TRP A 105 -6.15 -5.34 -0.73
CA TRP A 105 -6.72 -6.48 -0.03
C TRP A 105 -7.05 -6.11 1.40
N THR A 106 -8.14 -6.64 1.93
CA THR A 106 -8.44 -6.52 3.37
C THR A 106 -9.11 -7.78 3.89
N ASN A 107 -8.92 -8.07 5.19
CA ASN A 107 -9.58 -9.17 5.89
C ASN A 107 -10.96 -8.80 6.44
N VAL A 108 -11.47 -7.61 6.15
CA VAL A 108 -12.80 -7.19 6.58
C VAL A 108 -13.86 -7.98 5.81
N ASP A 109 -14.85 -8.51 6.49
CA ASP A 109 -16.01 -9.17 5.85
C ASP A 109 -17.03 -8.12 5.41
N ALA A 110 -16.81 -7.59 4.21
CA ALA A 110 -17.64 -6.57 3.59
C ALA A 110 -17.69 -6.75 2.06
N THR A 111 -18.41 -5.87 1.38
CA THR A 111 -18.42 -5.80 -0.09
C THR A 111 -17.28 -4.94 -0.61
N VAL A 112 -16.94 -5.13 -1.89
CA VAL A 112 -15.96 -4.30 -2.59
C VAL A 112 -16.38 -2.83 -2.56
N SER A 113 -15.45 -1.95 -2.26
CA SER A 113 -15.68 -0.50 -2.18
C SER A 113 -14.73 0.26 -3.08
N ILE A 114 -15.20 1.38 -3.65
CA ILE A 114 -14.42 2.18 -4.60
C ILE A 114 -14.27 3.62 -4.11
N PHE A 115 -13.02 4.07 -4.04
CA PHE A 115 -12.65 5.47 -3.84
C PHE A 115 -12.20 6.09 -5.16
N ARG A 116 -12.70 7.29 -5.49
CA ARG A 116 -12.43 7.94 -6.78
C ARG A 116 -11.73 9.28 -6.59
N LYS A 117 -10.43 9.33 -6.89
CA LYS A 117 -9.65 10.57 -6.86
C LYS A 117 -8.46 10.48 -7.81
N SER A 118 -8.26 11.52 -8.64
CA SER A 118 -7.07 11.63 -9.47
C SER A 118 -5.81 11.81 -8.60
N PRO A 119 -4.70 11.10 -8.90
CA PRO A 119 -3.42 11.29 -8.21
C PRO A 119 -2.79 12.66 -8.45
N GLN A 120 -3.29 13.45 -9.39
CA GLN A 120 -2.84 14.81 -9.67
C GLN A 120 -3.47 15.83 -8.70
N ASN A 121 -4.61 15.52 -8.10
CA ASN A 121 -5.34 16.39 -7.18
C ASN A 121 -5.02 16.02 -5.72
N MET A 122 -3.76 16.14 -5.34
CA MET A 122 -3.33 15.92 -3.95
C MET A 122 -3.36 17.22 -3.16
N ASP A 123 -4.05 17.17 -2.03
CA ASP A 123 -4.03 18.28 -1.07
C ASP A 123 -2.61 18.40 -0.49
N GLY A 124 -2.00 19.59 -0.53
CA GLY A 124 -0.64 19.85 -0.03
C GLY A 124 0.51 19.50 -1.00
N GLY A 125 0.21 19.05 -2.22
CA GLY A 125 1.21 18.71 -3.23
C GLY A 125 1.76 17.28 -3.07
N LYS A 126 2.57 16.86 -4.03
CA LYS A 126 3.16 15.50 -4.07
C LYS A 126 4.63 15.58 -3.68
N VAL A 127 5.00 14.91 -2.58
CA VAL A 127 6.39 14.85 -2.07
C VAL A 127 7.11 13.55 -2.45
N HIS A 128 6.37 12.52 -2.88
CA HIS A 128 6.92 11.23 -3.32
C HIS A 128 6.19 10.73 -4.58
N PRO A 129 6.89 10.11 -5.55
CA PRO A 129 6.29 9.65 -6.82
C PRO A 129 5.10 8.70 -6.64
N THR A 130 5.15 7.82 -5.65
CA THR A 130 4.12 6.81 -5.35
C THR A 130 3.20 7.21 -4.19
N GLN A 131 3.25 8.47 -3.75
CA GLN A 131 2.43 8.95 -2.64
C GLN A 131 0.94 8.73 -2.91
N LYS A 132 0.28 8.10 -1.95
CA LYS A 132 -1.18 7.96 -1.95
C LYS A 132 -1.85 9.22 -1.36
N PRO A 133 -3.05 9.60 -1.84
CA PRO A 133 -3.80 10.72 -1.26
C PRO A 133 -4.12 10.50 0.21
N GLU A 134 -3.97 11.53 1.06
CA GLU A 134 -4.25 11.44 2.49
C GLU A 134 -5.70 10.99 2.76
N ASN A 135 -6.65 11.55 2.02
CA ASN A 135 -8.06 11.18 2.15
C ASN A 135 -8.38 9.73 1.68
N LEU A 136 -7.56 9.15 0.80
CA LEU A 136 -7.63 7.71 0.50
C LEU A 136 -7.23 6.89 1.74
N MET A 137 -6.12 7.27 2.39
CA MET A 137 -5.64 6.57 3.60
C MET A 137 -6.61 6.73 4.78
N ARG A 138 -7.29 7.88 4.88
CA ARG A 138 -8.35 8.11 5.89
C ARG A 138 -9.63 7.33 5.61
N TRP A 139 -9.88 6.99 4.34
CA TRP A 139 -11.06 6.24 3.92
C TRP A 139 -10.89 4.73 4.18
N CYS A 140 -9.67 4.17 4.16
CA CYS A 140 -9.39 2.79 4.53
C CYS A 140 -9.84 2.47 5.95
#